data_01ce5b11484e2216f2c1752676ec8897
#
_entry.id   01ce5b11484e2216f2c1752676ec8897
#
_cell.length_a   1.000
_cell.length_b   1.000
_cell.length_c   1.000
_cell.angle_alpha   90.00
_cell.angle_beta   90.00
_cell.angle_gamma   90.00
#
_symmetry.space_group_name_H-M   'P 1'
#
loop_
_entity.id
_entity.type
_entity.pdbx_description
1 polymer ?
#
loop_
_entity_poly.entity_id
_entity_poly.type
_entity_poly.pdbx_seq_one_letter_code
_entity_poly.pdbx_strand_id
1 'polypeptide(L)'
;MNFSLLFSDELRGFYKSKVMMFLWVGLPVVAVLVGFLPSNTPEVPLTAISAIVVSSLAGTLASVMLAVSIINERSKNVYQLFLIRPIKRRDILFAKLLAIYVCVIIASLIAVMVGIAGDYLITGMIPEAVFTSTIETLVISFSMLAVSSTVGVLIGVAAPSVLVGSILVIYGGNQISVITVMPTLLNLGNSIPITVGLAITIAFALLAVALKLFDRKQF
;
A
#
# COMPACT_ATOMS: atom_id res chain seq x y z
N MET A 1 -10.04 1.33 -25.73
CA MET A 1 -9.08 2.24 -25.04
C MET A 1 -7.95 1.38 -24.52
N ASN A 2 -6.69 1.77 -24.71
CA ASN A 2 -5.57 0.97 -24.26
C ASN A 2 -5.46 1.04 -22.72
N PHE A 3 -5.14 -0.09 -22.07
CA PHE A 3 -4.90 -0.16 -20.62
C PHE A 3 -3.93 0.94 -20.13
N SER A 4 -2.90 1.23 -20.92
CA SER A 4 -1.91 2.28 -20.63
C SER A 4 -2.53 3.68 -20.46
N LEU A 5 -3.54 4.05 -21.26
CA LEU A 5 -4.22 5.34 -21.11
C LEU A 5 -5.04 5.38 -19.81
N LEU A 6 -5.75 4.28 -19.51
CA LEU A 6 -6.54 4.17 -18.28
C LEU A 6 -5.65 4.25 -17.05
N PHE A 7 -4.51 3.54 -17.06
CA PHE A 7 -3.52 3.60 -15.99
C PHE A 7 -2.93 5.01 -15.81
N SER A 8 -2.60 5.69 -16.91
CA SER A 8 -2.07 7.06 -16.87
C SER A 8 -3.09 8.05 -16.30
N ASP A 9 -4.36 7.91 -16.64
CA ASP A 9 -5.44 8.77 -16.13
C ASP A 9 -5.65 8.54 -14.62
N GLU A 10 -5.67 7.28 -14.17
CA GLU A 10 -5.76 6.94 -12.74
C GLU A 10 -4.53 7.43 -11.96
N LEU A 11 -3.33 7.21 -12.50
CA LEU A 11 -2.08 7.67 -11.88
C LEU A 11 -2.08 9.19 -11.70
N ARG A 12 -2.50 9.94 -12.74
CA ARG A 12 -2.61 11.40 -12.69
C ARG A 12 -3.67 11.86 -11.70
N GLY A 13 -4.79 11.12 -11.58
CA GLY A 13 -5.83 11.39 -10.61
C GLY A 13 -5.34 11.23 -9.17
N PHE A 14 -4.63 10.12 -8.87
CA PHE A 14 -4.06 9.88 -7.54
C PHE A 14 -2.90 10.83 -7.22
N TYR A 15 -1.99 11.06 -8.15
CA TYR A 15 -0.87 11.99 -7.98
C TYR A 15 -1.32 13.40 -7.58
N LYS A 16 -2.40 13.91 -8.19
CA LYS A 16 -2.96 15.24 -7.89
C LYS A 16 -3.90 15.26 -6.68
N SER A 17 -4.19 14.11 -6.07
CA SER A 17 -5.08 14.06 -4.91
C SER A 17 -4.41 14.67 -3.67
N LYS A 18 -5.17 15.48 -2.90
CA LYS A 18 -4.69 16.06 -1.64
C LYS A 18 -4.25 14.99 -0.64
N VAL A 19 -4.89 13.82 -0.68
CA VAL A 19 -4.56 12.69 0.20
C VAL A 19 -3.19 12.12 -0.15
N MET A 20 -2.85 12.00 -1.44
CA MET A 20 -1.54 11.52 -1.86
C MET A 20 -0.43 12.53 -1.54
N MET A 21 -0.68 13.84 -1.74
CA MET A 21 0.27 14.87 -1.32
C MET A 21 0.54 14.82 0.19
N PHE A 22 -0.53 14.64 0.98
CA PHE A 22 -0.39 14.47 2.43
C PHE A 22 0.41 13.21 2.79
N LEU A 23 0.25 12.12 2.05
CA LEU A 23 1.00 10.88 2.28
C LEU A 23 2.48 11.04 1.92
N TRP A 24 2.80 11.72 0.82
CA TRP A 24 4.20 11.95 0.39
C TRP A 24 4.99 12.84 1.35
N VAL A 25 4.33 13.80 1.99
CA VAL A 25 4.96 14.67 3.00
C VAL A 25 4.80 14.06 4.40
N GLY A 26 3.65 13.47 4.69
CA GLY A 26 3.32 12.95 6.01
C GLY A 26 4.17 11.77 6.44
N LEU A 27 4.45 10.80 5.53
CA LEU A 27 5.29 9.65 5.88
C LEU A 27 6.70 10.06 6.31
N PRO A 28 7.45 10.90 5.55
CA PRO A 28 8.74 11.39 5.99
C PRO A 28 8.67 12.20 7.30
N VAL A 29 7.67 13.07 7.44
CA VAL A 29 7.50 13.90 8.65
C VAL A 29 7.26 13.02 9.87
N VAL A 30 6.37 12.02 9.77
CA VAL A 30 6.13 11.09 10.89
C VAL A 30 7.39 10.29 11.22
N ALA A 31 8.14 9.82 10.22
CA ALA A 31 9.40 9.11 10.45
C ALA A 31 10.40 9.98 11.22
N VAL A 32 10.58 11.23 10.81
CA VAL A 32 11.47 12.20 11.48
C VAL A 32 10.97 12.50 12.90
N LEU A 33 9.66 12.76 13.09
CA LEU A 33 9.10 13.04 14.43
C LEU A 33 9.29 11.86 15.38
N VAL A 34 9.08 10.62 14.92
CA VAL A 34 9.31 9.43 15.74
C VAL A 34 10.79 9.27 16.09
N GLY A 35 11.70 9.60 15.17
CA GLY A 35 13.13 9.56 15.40
C GLY A 35 13.61 10.56 16.45
N PHE A 36 12.92 11.70 16.63
CA PHE A 36 13.23 12.68 17.68
C PHE A 36 12.61 12.37 19.04
N LEU A 37 11.77 11.33 19.15
CA LEU A 37 11.25 10.92 20.45
C LEU A 37 12.38 10.34 21.30
N PRO A 38 12.52 10.79 22.57
CA PRO A 38 13.56 10.25 23.47
C PRO A 38 13.28 8.76 23.71
N SER A 39 14.09 7.92 23.09
CA SER A 39 14.07 6.48 23.30
C SER A 39 15.12 6.11 24.35
N ASN A 40 14.73 5.36 25.39
CA ASN A 40 15.65 4.76 26.35
C ASN A 40 16.45 3.58 25.77
N THR A 41 16.32 3.32 24.47
CA THR A 41 17.02 2.28 23.73
C THR A 41 18.23 2.87 23.00
N PRO A 42 19.30 2.07 22.79
CA PRO A 42 20.46 2.50 22.01
C PRO A 42 19.99 3.00 20.65
N GLU A 43 20.63 4.06 20.17
CA GLU A 43 20.33 4.85 18.98
C GLU A 43 19.81 4.00 17.81
N VAL A 44 18.49 3.97 17.64
CA VAL A 44 17.87 3.30 16.51
C VAL A 44 18.03 4.21 15.30
N PRO A 45 18.63 3.74 14.18
CA PRO A 45 18.82 4.57 13.00
C PRO A 45 17.49 5.12 12.47
N LEU A 46 17.49 6.38 12.04
CA LEU A 46 16.31 7.03 11.48
C LEU A 46 15.77 6.28 10.24
N THR A 47 16.69 5.67 9.49
CA THR A 47 16.38 4.80 8.35
C THR A 47 15.51 3.61 8.77
N ALA A 48 15.85 2.94 9.88
CA ALA A 48 15.06 1.81 10.39
C ALA A 48 13.68 2.28 10.86
N ILE A 49 13.60 3.42 11.54
CA ILE A 49 12.33 4.03 11.97
C ILE A 49 11.46 4.35 10.75
N SER A 50 12.03 4.96 9.71
CA SER A 50 11.30 5.28 8.48
C SER A 50 10.73 4.04 7.80
N ALA A 51 11.48 2.95 7.74
CA ALA A 51 11.04 1.68 7.18
C ALA A 51 9.86 1.06 7.99
N ILE A 52 9.90 1.13 9.33
CA ILE A 52 8.83 0.67 10.20
C ILE A 52 7.56 1.51 10.02
N VAL A 53 7.69 2.84 9.96
CA VAL A 53 6.57 3.75 9.73
C VAL A 53 5.91 3.47 8.38
N VAL A 54 6.73 3.29 7.33
CA VAL A 54 6.24 2.92 6.01
C VAL A 54 5.49 1.59 6.06
N SER A 55 6.05 0.56 6.70
CA SER A 55 5.42 -0.76 6.75
C SER A 55 4.07 -0.74 7.45
N SER A 56 3.91 0.06 8.50
CA SER A 56 2.68 0.13 9.29
C SER A 56 1.58 0.98 8.65
N LEU A 57 1.95 2.10 8.02
CA LEU A 57 0.97 3.08 7.53
C LEU A 57 0.66 2.95 6.04
N ALA A 58 1.64 2.63 5.20
CA ALA A 58 1.47 2.62 3.75
C ALA A 58 0.39 1.63 3.29
N GLY A 59 0.37 0.42 3.86
CA GLY A 59 -0.61 -0.61 3.52
C GLY A 59 -2.05 -0.23 3.88
N THR A 60 -2.25 0.31 5.08
CA THR A 60 -3.57 0.74 5.54
C THR A 60 -4.09 1.93 4.74
N LEU A 61 -3.25 2.92 4.48
CA LEU A 61 -3.63 4.09 3.68
C LEU A 61 -3.96 3.71 2.23
N ALA A 62 -3.14 2.87 1.60
CA ALA A 62 -3.40 2.40 0.23
C ALA A 62 -4.73 1.65 0.14
N SER A 63 -5.00 0.75 1.06
CA SER A 63 -6.23 -0.06 1.07
C SER A 63 -7.47 0.78 1.33
N VAL A 64 -7.41 1.75 2.24
CA VAL A 64 -8.51 2.70 2.47
C VAL A 64 -8.76 3.56 1.24
N MET A 65 -7.71 4.11 0.62
CA MET A 65 -7.83 4.93 -0.60
C MET A 65 -8.49 4.13 -1.73
N LEU A 66 -8.09 2.87 -1.93
CA LEU A 66 -8.69 1.99 -2.93
C LEU A 66 -10.17 1.73 -2.66
N ALA A 67 -10.50 1.34 -1.44
CA ALA A 67 -11.88 1.06 -1.08
C ALA A 67 -12.77 2.29 -1.23
N VAL A 68 -12.33 3.44 -0.71
CA VAL A 68 -13.07 4.71 -0.82
C VAL A 68 -13.24 5.14 -2.27
N SER A 69 -12.19 5.05 -3.10
CA SER A 69 -12.27 5.40 -4.52
C SER A 69 -13.30 4.53 -5.25
N ILE A 70 -13.24 3.21 -5.07
CA ILE A 70 -14.16 2.26 -5.73
C ILE A 70 -15.61 2.49 -5.28
N ILE A 71 -15.85 2.69 -3.98
CA ILE A 71 -17.19 2.91 -3.44
C ILE A 71 -17.76 4.25 -3.93
N ASN A 72 -16.96 5.32 -3.94
CA ASN A 72 -17.39 6.63 -4.41
C ASN A 72 -17.77 6.63 -5.90
N GLU A 73 -16.98 5.96 -6.73
CA GLU A 73 -17.29 5.85 -8.17
C GLU A 73 -18.54 5.03 -8.40
N ARG A 74 -18.74 3.97 -7.61
CA ARG A 74 -19.97 3.17 -7.67
C ARG A 74 -21.18 4.00 -7.27
N SER A 75 -21.09 4.76 -6.18
CA SER A 75 -22.22 5.59 -5.69
C SER A 75 -22.58 6.72 -6.66
N LYS A 76 -21.62 7.20 -7.44
CA LYS A 76 -21.82 8.24 -8.45
C LYS A 76 -22.18 7.68 -9.85
N ASN A 77 -22.40 6.37 -9.97
CA ASN A 77 -22.69 5.68 -11.23
C ASN A 77 -21.63 5.93 -12.33
N VAL A 78 -20.40 6.24 -11.95
CA VAL A 78 -19.30 6.52 -12.89
C VAL A 78 -19.03 5.31 -13.78
N TYR A 79 -19.21 4.09 -13.25
CA TYR A 79 -19.05 2.86 -14.03
C TYR A 79 -20.01 2.73 -15.21
N GLN A 80 -21.21 3.35 -15.16
CA GLN A 80 -22.12 3.38 -16.29
C GLN A 80 -21.58 4.22 -17.44
N LEU A 81 -20.84 5.29 -17.17
CA LEU A 81 -20.18 6.11 -18.18
C LEU A 81 -19.03 5.36 -18.87
N PHE A 82 -18.35 4.48 -18.18
CA PHE A 82 -17.33 3.61 -18.77
C PHE A 82 -17.91 2.51 -19.66
N LEU A 83 -19.17 2.10 -19.44
CA LEU A 83 -19.85 1.09 -20.28
C LEU A 83 -20.17 1.60 -21.68
N ILE A 84 -20.22 2.91 -21.90
CA ILE A 84 -20.38 3.53 -23.22
C ILE A 84 -19.12 3.35 -24.07
N ARG A 85 -17.96 3.12 -23.42
CA ARG A 85 -16.68 2.85 -24.09
C ARG A 85 -16.35 1.35 -23.98
N PRO A 86 -15.73 0.73 -24.98
CA PRO A 86 -15.38 -0.70 -24.95
C PRO A 86 -14.19 -0.97 -24.03
N ILE A 87 -14.37 -0.79 -22.71
CA ILE A 87 -13.37 -1.04 -21.68
C ILE A 87 -13.80 -2.27 -20.88
N LYS A 88 -12.88 -3.21 -20.70
CA LYS A 88 -13.13 -4.37 -19.83
C LYS A 88 -13.16 -3.90 -18.37
N ARG A 89 -14.20 -4.29 -17.64
CA ARG A 89 -14.37 -3.92 -16.20
C ARG A 89 -13.16 -4.28 -15.34
N ARG A 90 -12.50 -5.38 -15.67
CA ARG A 90 -11.28 -5.86 -14.98
C ARG A 90 -10.12 -4.88 -15.12
N ASP A 91 -9.97 -4.26 -16.30
CA ASP A 91 -8.87 -3.33 -16.57
C ASP A 91 -8.97 -2.07 -15.69
N ILE A 92 -10.19 -1.66 -15.32
CA ILE A 92 -10.42 -0.51 -14.44
C ILE A 92 -9.87 -0.80 -13.02
N LEU A 93 -10.22 -1.97 -12.45
CA LEU A 93 -9.75 -2.34 -11.12
C LEU A 93 -8.23 -2.53 -11.08
N PHE A 94 -7.66 -3.17 -12.12
CA PHE A 94 -6.21 -3.34 -12.24
C PHE A 94 -5.47 -2.00 -12.37
N ALA A 95 -5.97 -1.10 -13.23
CA ALA A 95 -5.35 0.22 -13.41
C ALA A 95 -5.35 1.01 -12.10
N LYS A 96 -6.44 0.98 -11.36
CA LYS A 96 -6.58 1.65 -10.07
C LYS A 96 -5.66 1.07 -9.00
N LEU A 97 -5.61 -0.27 -8.88
CA LEU A 97 -4.73 -0.95 -7.95
C LEU A 97 -3.26 -0.62 -8.24
N LEU A 98 -2.84 -0.74 -9.51
CA LEU A 98 -1.47 -0.43 -9.91
C LEU A 98 -1.11 1.04 -9.70
N ALA A 99 -2.03 1.97 -9.99
CA ALA A 99 -1.78 3.39 -9.82
C ALA A 99 -1.51 3.74 -8.34
N ILE A 100 -2.34 3.27 -7.41
CA ILE A 100 -2.12 3.49 -5.97
C ILE A 100 -0.85 2.79 -5.50
N TYR A 101 -0.62 1.55 -5.94
CA TYR A 101 0.57 0.78 -5.56
C TYR A 101 1.85 1.53 -5.94
N VAL A 102 1.94 2.04 -7.18
CA VAL A 102 3.08 2.85 -7.63
C VAL A 102 3.23 4.14 -6.82
N CYS A 103 2.13 4.88 -6.59
CA CYS A 103 2.17 6.10 -5.80
C CYS A 103 2.66 5.88 -4.37
N VAL A 104 2.24 4.79 -3.73
CA VAL A 104 2.65 4.47 -2.36
C VAL A 104 4.09 3.96 -2.31
N ILE A 105 4.56 3.21 -3.31
CA ILE A 105 5.98 2.84 -3.42
C ILE A 105 6.85 4.10 -3.52
N ILE A 106 6.47 5.06 -4.35
CA ILE A 106 7.21 6.33 -4.46
C ILE A 106 7.23 7.05 -3.10
N ALA A 107 6.10 7.13 -2.41
CA ALA A 107 6.03 7.75 -1.08
C ALA A 107 6.94 7.04 -0.06
N SER A 108 6.96 5.71 -0.08
CA SER A 108 7.79 4.91 0.81
C SER A 108 9.28 5.09 0.54
N LEU A 109 9.67 5.14 -0.73
CA LEU A 109 11.06 5.40 -1.11
C LEU A 109 11.51 6.80 -0.68
N ILE A 110 10.66 7.82 -0.84
CA ILE A 110 10.96 9.18 -0.36
C ILE A 110 11.17 9.17 1.16
N ALA A 111 10.30 8.50 1.92
CA ALA A 111 10.42 8.43 3.37
C ALA A 111 11.73 7.76 3.81
N VAL A 112 12.11 6.66 3.17
CA VAL A 112 13.38 5.96 3.47
C VAL A 112 14.60 6.80 3.06
N MET A 113 14.54 7.49 1.91
CA MET A 113 15.62 8.39 1.49
C MET A 113 15.83 9.54 2.50
N VAL A 114 14.75 10.09 3.04
CA VAL A 114 14.83 11.11 4.11
C VAL A 114 15.45 10.51 5.37
N GLY A 115 15.10 9.26 5.73
CA GLY A 115 15.73 8.55 6.84
C GLY A 115 17.25 8.37 6.65
N ILE A 116 17.66 7.89 5.47
CA ILE A 116 19.07 7.72 5.10
C ILE A 116 19.83 9.05 5.15
N ALA A 117 19.24 10.12 4.59
CA ALA A 117 19.85 11.44 4.63
C ALA A 117 20.01 11.96 6.08
N GLY A 118 19.01 11.72 6.92
CA GLY A 118 19.06 12.07 8.34
C GLY A 118 20.18 11.34 9.10
N ASP A 119 20.28 10.02 8.92
CA ASP A 119 21.35 9.23 9.55
C ASP A 119 22.72 9.69 9.07
N TYR A 120 22.89 9.95 7.79
CA TYR A 120 24.16 10.46 7.25
C TYR A 120 24.56 11.81 7.84
N LEU A 121 23.60 12.71 8.05
CA LEU A 121 23.86 14.03 8.66
C LEU A 121 24.22 13.94 10.15
N ILE A 122 23.69 12.93 10.86
CA ILE A 122 23.92 12.76 12.29
C ILE A 122 25.20 11.97 12.57
N THR A 123 25.42 10.86 11.86
CA THR A 123 26.49 9.89 12.17
C THR A 123 27.69 9.96 11.22
N GLY A 124 27.53 10.61 10.05
CA GLY A 124 28.56 10.70 9.01
C GLY A 124 28.79 9.39 8.23
N MET A 125 28.26 8.27 8.66
CA MET A 125 28.39 6.95 8.01
C MET A 125 27.11 6.14 8.18
N ILE A 126 26.75 5.34 7.17
CA ILE A 126 25.66 4.38 7.24
C ILE A 126 26.28 2.98 7.37
N PRO A 127 26.08 2.25 8.47
CA PRO A 127 26.54 0.87 8.60
C PRO A 127 25.88 -0.02 7.55
N GLU A 128 26.64 -0.90 6.90
CA GLU A 128 26.11 -1.85 5.89
C GLU A 128 24.98 -2.71 6.44
N ALA A 129 25.05 -3.08 7.71
CA ALA A 129 23.99 -3.84 8.38
C ALA A 129 22.65 -3.09 8.40
N VAL A 130 22.65 -1.76 8.58
CA VAL A 130 21.45 -0.92 8.56
C VAL A 130 20.85 -0.88 7.14
N PHE A 131 21.69 -0.79 6.13
CA PHE A 131 21.23 -0.78 4.73
C PHE A 131 20.57 -2.11 4.35
N THR A 132 21.21 -3.23 4.71
CA THR A 132 20.65 -4.57 4.42
C THR A 132 19.33 -4.80 5.15
N SER A 133 19.24 -4.49 6.44
CA SER A 133 18.02 -4.64 7.22
C SER A 133 16.89 -3.72 6.72
N THR A 134 17.22 -2.54 6.20
CA THR A 134 16.24 -1.62 5.60
C THR A 134 15.66 -2.19 4.30
N ILE A 135 16.50 -2.77 3.43
CA ILE A 135 16.03 -3.42 2.21
C ILE A 135 15.10 -4.59 2.55
N GLU A 136 15.46 -5.43 3.49
CA GLU A 136 14.62 -6.53 3.95
C GLU A 136 13.27 -6.04 4.47
N THR A 137 13.27 -5.02 5.30
CA THR A 137 12.05 -4.39 5.82
C THR A 137 11.20 -3.80 4.71
N LEU A 138 11.79 -3.18 3.70
CA LEU A 138 11.07 -2.65 2.53
C LEU A 138 10.43 -3.76 1.70
N VAL A 139 11.12 -4.87 1.47
CA VAL A 139 10.56 -6.02 0.73
C VAL A 139 9.35 -6.60 1.47
N ILE A 140 9.45 -6.74 2.77
CA ILE A 140 8.33 -7.19 3.62
C ILE A 140 7.18 -6.17 3.55
N SER A 141 7.48 -4.87 3.66
CA SER A 141 6.49 -3.79 3.58
C SER A 141 5.72 -3.79 2.26
N PHE A 142 6.44 -3.96 1.14
CA PHE A 142 5.80 -4.03 -0.19
C PHE A 142 4.96 -5.29 -0.36
N SER A 143 5.36 -6.39 0.27
CA SER A 143 4.57 -7.62 0.31
C SER A 143 3.26 -7.42 1.09
N MET A 144 3.32 -6.79 2.26
CA MET A 144 2.15 -6.41 3.05
C MET A 144 1.25 -5.42 2.29
N LEU A 145 1.85 -4.43 1.62
CA LEU A 145 1.14 -3.45 0.80
C LEU A 145 0.36 -4.12 -0.33
N ALA A 146 0.94 -5.11 -1.00
CA ALA A 146 0.27 -5.84 -2.07
C ALA A 146 -0.99 -6.56 -1.57
N VAL A 147 -0.90 -7.26 -0.44
CA VAL A 147 -2.06 -7.94 0.16
C VAL A 147 -3.09 -6.94 0.67
N SER A 148 -2.67 -5.93 1.41
CA SER A 148 -3.55 -4.91 1.98
C SER A 148 -4.31 -4.15 0.87
N SER A 149 -3.63 -3.79 -0.23
CA SER A 149 -4.28 -3.13 -1.37
C SER A 149 -5.32 -4.01 -2.07
N THR A 150 -5.05 -5.31 -2.23
CA THR A 150 -6.05 -6.23 -2.80
C THR A 150 -7.25 -6.46 -1.89
N VAL A 151 -7.05 -6.47 -0.56
CA VAL A 151 -8.15 -6.44 0.42
C VAL A 151 -8.97 -5.17 0.26
N GLY A 152 -8.30 -4.01 0.08
CA GLY A 152 -8.97 -2.74 -0.19
C GLY A 152 -9.86 -2.79 -1.44
N VAL A 153 -9.39 -3.41 -2.53
CA VAL A 153 -10.21 -3.64 -3.74
C VAL A 153 -11.40 -4.53 -3.43
N LEU A 154 -11.19 -5.66 -2.76
CA LEU A 154 -12.25 -6.62 -2.41
C LEU A 154 -13.35 -5.95 -1.59
N ILE A 155 -12.98 -5.24 -0.53
CA ILE A 155 -13.91 -4.51 0.33
C ILE A 155 -14.58 -3.38 -0.43
N GLY A 156 -13.84 -2.63 -1.26
CA GLY A 156 -14.38 -1.57 -2.11
C GLY A 156 -15.49 -2.05 -3.04
N VAL A 157 -15.35 -3.25 -3.59
CA VAL A 157 -16.39 -3.89 -4.41
C VAL A 157 -17.54 -4.42 -3.54
N ALA A 158 -17.27 -4.97 -2.36
CA ALA A 158 -18.26 -5.64 -1.50
C ALA A 158 -19.09 -4.67 -0.66
N ALA A 159 -18.46 -3.64 -0.07
CA ALA A 159 -19.06 -2.77 0.93
C ALA A 159 -20.20 -1.91 0.38
N PRO A 160 -21.26 -1.67 1.17
CA PRO A 160 -22.41 -0.87 0.75
C PRO A 160 -22.15 0.64 0.82
N SER A 161 -21.30 1.10 1.72
CA SER A 161 -21.00 2.52 1.95
C SER A 161 -19.53 2.77 2.25
N VAL A 162 -19.09 4.02 2.04
CA VAL A 162 -17.70 4.45 2.31
C VAL A 162 -17.32 4.21 3.76
N LEU A 163 -18.20 4.54 4.72
CA LEU A 163 -17.94 4.38 6.14
C LEU A 163 -17.72 2.91 6.49
N VAL A 164 -18.63 2.02 6.08
CA VAL A 164 -18.50 0.58 6.33
C VAL A 164 -17.25 0.02 5.65
N GLY A 165 -16.96 0.44 4.41
CA GLY A 165 -15.77 0.04 3.67
C GLY A 165 -14.50 0.45 4.39
N SER A 166 -14.40 1.69 4.85
CA SER A 166 -13.21 2.19 5.55
C SER A 166 -12.97 1.44 6.86
N ILE A 167 -14.00 1.20 7.66
CA ILE A 167 -13.90 0.44 8.91
C ILE A 167 -13.42 -0.99 8.63
N LEU A 168 -14.05 -1.67 7.67
CA LEU A 168 -13.68 -3.05 7.31
C LEU A 168 -12.24 -3.14 6.80
N VAL A 169 -11.76 -2.14 6.07
CA VAL A 169 -10.38 -2.10 5.58
C VAL A 169 -9.40 -1.89 6.71
N ILE A 170 -9.64 -0.95 7.61
CA ILE A 170 -8.73 -0.64 8.71
C ILE A 170 -8.59 -1.87 9.62
N TYR A 171 -9.68 -2.50 9.98
CA TYR A 171 -9.65 -3.68 10.87
C TYR A 171 -9.30 -4.96 10.12
N GLY A 172 -9.97 -5.27 9.02
CA GLY A 172 -9.79 -6.53 8.29
C GLY A 172 -8.54 -6.54 7.40
N GLY A 173 -8.27 -5.43 6.69
CA GLY A 173 -7.12 -5.33 5.79
C GLY A 173 -5.79 -5.47 6.51
N ASN A 174 -5.67 -4.85 7.68
CA ASN A 174 -4.46 -4.94 8.49
C ASN A 174 -4.23 -6.36 9.03
N GLN A 175 -5.27 -7.01 9.53
CA GLN A 175 -5.17 -8.38 10.06
C GLN A 175 -4.75 -9.39 8.98
N ILE A 176 -5.31 -9.29 7.78
CA ILE A 176 -4.96 -10.18 6.66
C ILE A 176 -3.53 -9.93 6.19
N SER A 177 -3.06 -8.68 6.16
CA SER A 177 -1.69 -8.37 5.74
C SER A 177 -0.65 -8.89 6.74
N VAL A 178 -0.95 -8.95 8.03
CA VAL A 178 -0.06 -9.51 9.07
C VAL A 178 0.23 -11.00 8.83
N ILE A 179 -0.70 -11.75 8.24
CA ILE A 179 -0.48 -13.17 7.92
C ILE A 179 0.75 -13.35 7.01
N THR A 180 1.02 -12.38 6.14
CA THR A 180 2.17 -12.45 5.22
C THR A 180 3.52 -12.36 5.95
N VAL A 181 3.55 -11.76 7.14
CA VAL A 181 4.78 -11.57 7.94
C VAL A 181 5.02 -12.73 8.90
N MET A 182 4.06 -13.63 9.08
CA MET A 182 4.19 -14.79 9.97
C MET A 182 5.48 -15.60 9.73
N PRO A 183 5.92 -15.88 8.48
CA PRO A 183 7.16 -16.62 8.27
C PRO A 183 8.40 -15.91 8.82
N THR A 184 8.45 -14.57 8.77
CA THR A 184 9.55 -13.78 9.33
C THR A 184 9.48 -13.75 10.86
N LEU A 185 8.31 -13.65 11.45
CA LEU A 185 8.13 -13.67 12.90
C LEU A 185 8.47 -15.02 13.52
N LEU A 186 8.24 -16.11 12.80
CA LEU A 186 8.54 -17.48 13.24
C LEU A 186 10.00 -17.88 12.94
N ASN A 187 10.83 -16.96 12.40
CA ASN A 187 12.22 -17.22 12.02
C ASN A 187 12.40 -18.48 11.16
N LEU A 188 11.45 -18.72 10.26
CA LEU A 188 11.56 -19.84 9.31
C LEU A 188 12.73 -19.55 8.36
N GLY A 189 13.64 -20.51 8.23
CA GLY A 189 14.78 -20.39 7.31
C GLY A 189 14.33 -19.90 5.93
N ASN A 190 15.06 -18.96 5.33
CA ASN A 190 14.65 -18.26 4.09
C ASN A 190 13.30 -17.52 4.20
N SER A 191 13.05 -16.85 5.30
CA SER A 191 11.76 -16.18 5.59
C SER A 191 11.31 -15.16 4.52
N ILE A 192 12.25 -14.42 3.91
CA ILE A 192 11.91 -13.38 2.92
C ILE A 192 11.24 -13.94 1.65
N PRO A 193 11.83 -14.92 0.93
CA PRO A 193 11.18 -15.48 -0.26
C PRO A 193 9.86 -16.18 0.07
N ILE A 194 9.73 -16.78 1.25
CA ILE A 194 8.46 -17.38 1.70
C ILE A 194 7.42 -16.29 1.90
N THR A 195 7.77 -15.18 2.55
CA THR A 195 6.89 -14.03 2.76
C THR A 195 6.40 -13.43 1.43
N VAL A 196 7.32 -13.21 0.49
CA VAL A 196 6.97 -12.70 -0.85
C VAL A 196 6.07 -13.68 -1.61
N GLY A 197 6.39 -14.97 -1.61
CA GLY A 197 5.59 -16.00 -2.27
C GLY A 197 4.18 -16.09 -1.68
N LEU A 198 4.06 -16.04 -0.36
CA LEU A 198 2.78 -16.06 0.34
C LEU A 198 1.97 -14.79 0.07
N ALA A 199 2.61 -13.62 0.04
CA ALA A 199 1.96 -12.36 -0.30
C ALA A 199 1.39 -12.38 -1.74
N ILE A 200 2.17 -12.86 -2.70
CA ILE A 200 1.74 -13.00 -4.10
C ILE A 200 0.53 -13.94 -4.21
N THR A 201 0.58 -15.10 -3.58
CA THR A 201 -0.52 -16.08 -3.64
C THR A 201 -1.80 -15.55 -3.02
N ILE A 202 -1.73 -14.92 -1.84
CA ILE A 202 -2.88 -14.30 -1.18
C ILE A 202 -3.42 -13.14 -2.02
N ALA A 203 -2.57 -12.25 -2.53
CA ALA A 203 -2.97 -11.11 -3.33
C ALA A 203 -3.71 -11.57 -4.61
N PHE A 204 -3.19 -12.58 -5.32
CA PHE A 204 -3.86 -13.13 -6.49
C PHE A 204 -5.21 -13.78 -6.16
N ALA A 205 -5.29 -14.54 -5.07
CA ALA A 205 -6.53 -15.17 -4.64
C ALA A 205 -7.62 -14.12 -4.31
N LEU A 206 -7.26 -13.10 -3.52
CA LEU A 206 -8.17 -12.01 -3.17
C LEU A 206 -8.61 -11.21 -4.39
N LEU A 207 -7.68 -10.92 -5.30
CA LEU A 207 -7.98 -10.21 -6.53
C LEU A 207 -8.93 -11.00 -7.44
N ALA A 208 -8.72 -12.31 -7.58
CA ALA A 208 -9.61 -13.19 -8.34
C ALA A 208 -11.03 -13.19 -7.77
N VAL A 209 -11.17 -13.23 -6.45
CA VAL A 209 -12.47 -13.11 -5.76
C VAL A 209 -13.10 -11.73 -6.02
N ALA A 210 -12.32 -10.66 -5.89
CA ALA A 210 -12.79 -9.29 -6.12
C ALA A 210 -13.31 -9.11 -7.56
N LEU A 211 -12.56 -9.60 -8.55
CA LEU A 211 -12.96 -9.56 -9.96
C LEU A 211 -14.24 -10.34 -10.23
N LYS A 212 -14.37 -11.54 -9.66
CA LYS A 212 -15.58 -12.37 -9.81
C LYS A 212 -16.80 -11.71 -9.17
N LEU A 213 -16.62 -11.05 -8.02
CA LEU A 213 -17.70 -10.27 -7.39
C LEU A 213 -18.07 -9.05 -8.22
N PHE A 214 -17.09 -8.36 -8.79
CA PHE A 214 -17.31 -7.19 -9.62
C PHE A 214 -18.03 -7.54 -10.92
N ASP A 215 -17.70 -8.66 -11.56
CA ASP A 215 -18.38 -9.16 -12.78
C ASP A 215 -19.85 -9.56 -12.50
N ARG A 216 -20.14 -10.05 -11.28
CA ARG A 216 -21.52 -10.46 -10.90
C ARG A 216 -22.41 -9.31 -10.49
N LYS A 217 -21.86 -8.21 -10.00
CA LYS A 217 -22.65 -7.01 -9.67
C LYS A 217 -23.00 -6.27 -10.95
N GLN A 218 -24.30 -6.25 -11.28
CA GLN A 218 -24.85 -5.37 -12.31
C GLN A 218 -24.91 -3.96 -11.70
N PHE A 219 -24.09 -3.07 -12.21
CA PHE A 219 -24.12 -1.64 -11.87
C PHE A 219 -24.83 -0.86 -12.97
#